data_2751649c1737f2b9bc0577770bb90192
#
_entry.id   2751649c1737f2b9bc0577770bb90192
#
_cell.length_a   1.000
_cell.length_b   1.000
_cell.length_c   1.000
_cell.angle_alpha   90.00
_cell.angle_beta   90.00
_cell.angle_gamma   90.00
#
_symmetry.space_group_name_H-M   'P 1'
#
loop_
_entity.id
_entity.type
_entity.pdbx_description
1 polymer ?
#
loop_
_entity_poly.entity_id
_entity_poly.type
_entity_poly.pdbx_seq_one_letter_code
_entity_poly.pdbx_strand_id
1 'polypeptide(L)'
;MRKPETPARETIAPSDLTFGLSTCKRCLWLKYWFKFELKKEFPLVKPLADAQEEHFRRAPMQAIHPSLKPGIVKQWGQWVKSAPITINGFETRWKILGIYDLLGHYEDGTVGIIDCKVSDSDRDNGAFYAPQLEAYAYSLENPDRGKPFPVSSMGLLIWKLAGVTETRQSELASNSHGFGVNQNYVPVERDTDQFMSLLEELITTIEGGMPKSGAECNVCNYLIARAELDID
;
A
#
# COMPACT_ATOMS: atom_id res chain seq x y z
N MET A 1 -6.51 -28.71 -7.73
CA MET A 1 -5.46 -28.39 -6.74
C MET A 1 -6.10 -28.43 -5.35
N ARG A 2 -5.54 -29.20 -4.42
CA ARG A 2 -6.07 -29.31 -3.05
C ARG A 2 -5.45 -28.19 -2.20
N LYS A 3 -6.27 -27.53 -1.38
CA LYS A 3 -5.82 -26.51 -0.42
C LYS A 3 -4.82 -27.14 0.57
N PRO A 4 -3.62 -26.56 0.78
CA PRO A 4 -2.69 -27.02 1.80
C PRO A 4 -3.26 -26.91 3.21
N GLU A 5 -2.66 -27.57 4.20
CA GLU A 5 -3.06 -27.44 5.60
C GLU A 5 -2.70 -26.06 6.20
N THR A 6 -1.58 -25.50 5.74
CA THR A 6 -1.09 -24.20 6.17
C THR A 6 -0.95 -23.24 4.97
N PRO A 7 -1.30 -21.97 5.12
CA PRO A 7 -1.10 -21.00 4.06
C PRO A 7 0.39 -20.74 3.84
N ALA A 8 0.76 -20.44 2.62
CA ALA A 8 2.13 -20.07 2.26
C ALA A 8 2.47 -18.61 2.65
N ARG A 9 1.45 -17.82 2.99
CA ARG A 9 1.56 -16.48 3.60
C ARG A 9 0.73 -16.45 4.88
N GLU A 10 1.28 -15.90 5.95
CA GLU A 10 0.64 -15.83 7.27
C GLU A 10 0.21 -14.40 7.65
N THR A 11 0.50 -13.44 6.77
CA THR A 11 0.19 -12.02 7.00
C THR A 11 -0.49 -11.41 5.79
N ILE A 12 -1.41 -10.49 6.05
CA ILE A 12 -2.13 -9.70 5.05
C ILE A 12 -1.29 -8.48 4.69
N ALA A 13 -1.05 -8.29 3.39
CA ALA A 13 -0.41 -7.07 2.91
C ALA A 13 -1.46 -5.95 2.79
N PRO A 14 -1.17 -4.71 3.24
CA PRO A 14 -2.08 -3.57 3.09
C PRO A 14 -2.61 -3.37 1.68
N SER A 15 -1.76 -3.54 0.67
CA SER A 15 -2.14 -3.44 -0.74
C SER A 15 -3.12 -4.52 -1.22
N ASP A 16 -3.28 -5.63 -0.51
CA ASP A 16 -4.25 -6.66 -0.88
C ASP A 16 -5.69 -6.25 -0.60
N LEU A 17 -5.91 -5.32 0.33
CA LEU A 17 -7.21 -4.70 0.57
C LEU A 17 -7.63 -3.75 -0.56
N THR A 18 -6.67 -3.20 -1.27
CA THR A 18 -6.88 -2.29 -2.41
C THR A 18 -6.89 -3.06 -3.73
N PHE A 19 -5.77 -3.70 -4.08
CA PHE A 19 -5.60 -4.37 -5.37
C PHE A 19 -6.07 -5.83 -5.37
N GLY A 20 -5.87 -6.55 -4.27
CA GLY A 20 -6.16 -7.98 -4.21
C GLY A 20 -7.64 -8.29 -4.34
N LEU A 21 -8.47 -7.64 -3.51
CA LEU A 21 -9.92 -7.82 -3.53
C LEU A 21 -10.57 -7.30 -4.81
N SER A 22 -10.11 -6.15 -5.31
CA SER A 22 -10.69 -5.49 -6.49
C SER A 22 -10.38 -6.20 -7.81
N THR A 23 -9.29 -7.01 -7.87
CA THR A 23 -8.83 -7.60 -9.12
C THR A 23 -9.41 -9.01 -9.35
N CYS A 24 -9.07 -9.96 -8.50
CA CYS A 24 -9.55 -11.34 -8.67
C CYS A 24 -9.37 -12.15 -7.37
N LYS A 25 -10.48 -12.53 -6.75
CA LYS A 25 -10.48 -13.31 -5.49
C LYS A 25 -9.75 -14.65 -5.62
N ARG A 26 -9.80 -15.30 -6.79
CA ARG A 26 -9.05 -16.55 -7.04
C ARG A 26 -7.55 -16.31 -7.05
N CYS A 27 -7.07 -15.26 -7.72
CA CYS A 27 -5.64 -14.91 -7.71
C CYS A 27 -5.17 -14.55 -6.29
N LEU A 28 -6.00 -13.79 -5.54
CA LEU A 28 -5.74 -13.49 -4.14
C LEU A 28 -5.61 -14.76 -3.32
N TRP A 29 -6.56 -15.68 -3.42
CA TRP A 29 -6.53 -16.97 -2.73
C TRP A 29 -5.27 -17.78 -3.09
N LEU A 30 -4.90 -17.87 -4.37
CA LEU A 30 -3.69 -18.55 -4.83
C LEU A 30 -2.41 -17.90 -4.30
N LYS A 31 -2.37 -16.58 -4.18
CA LYS A 31 -1.26 -15.84 -3.58
C LYS A 31 -1.02 -16.26 -2.12
N TYR A 32 -2.09 -16.41 -1.35
CA TYR A 32 -1.99 -16.77 0.08
C TYR A 32 -1.65 -18.25 0.32
N TRP A 33 -2.23 -19.14 -0.48
CA TRP A 33 -2.05 -20.57 -0.26
C TRP A 33 -0.87 -21.19 -0.99
N PHE A 34 -0.43 -20.61 -2.11
CA PHE A 34 0.59 -21.19 -2.98
C PHE A 34 1.73 -20.23 -3.35
N LYS A 35 1.73 -19.00 -2.82
CA LYS A 35 2.66 -17.91 -3.23
C LYS A 35 2.58 -17.61 -4.73
N PHE A 36 1.47 -17.95 -5.38
CA PHE A 36 1.28 -17.65 -6.78
C PHE A 36 0.97 -16.16 -6.95
N GLU A 37 1.93 -15.42 -7.45
CA GLU A 37 1.85 -13.99 -7.64
C GLU A 37 2.62 -13.58 -8.90
N LEU A 38 1.96 -12.85 -9.79
CA LEU A 38 2.65 -12.19 -10.90
C LEU A 38 3.22 -10.87 -10.40
N LYS A 39 4.52 -10.83 -10.29
CA LYS A 39 5.23 -9.57 -10.00
C LYS A 39 5.22 -8.70 -11.25
N LYS A 40 4.67 -7.49 -11.13
CA LYS A 40 4.81 -6.45 -12.14
C LYS A 40 5.85 -5.45 -11.62
N GLU A 41 6.97 -5.38 -12.31
CA GLU A 41 8.00 -4.41 -11.99
C GLU A 41 7.88 -3.22 -12.96
N PHE A 42 7.87 -2.03 -12.38
CA PHE A 42 7.88 -0.78 -13.14
C PHE A 42 9.22 -0.09 -12.84
N PRO A 43 10.18 -0.11 -13.79
CA PRO A 43 11.58 0.27 -13.50
C PRO A 43 11.78 1.65 -12.88
N LEU A 44 10.93 2.63 -13.21
CA LEU A 44 11.07 4.01 -12.69
C LEU A 44 10.26 4.29 -11.43
N VAL A 45 9.25 3.47 -11.11
CA VAL A 45 8.33 3.74 -9.98
C VAL A 45 9.07 3.66 -8.66
N LYS A 46 9.84 2.60 -8.43
CA LYS A 46 10.57 2.44 -7.16
C LYS A 46 11.64 3.53 -6.95
N PRO A 47 12.55 3.83 -7.88
CA PRO A 47 13.51 4.92 -7.70
C PRO A 47 12.87 6.29 -7.44
N LEU A 48 11.72 6.58 -8.05
CA LEU A 48 11.01 7.83 -7.81
C LEU A 48 10.32 7.86 -6.45
N ALA A 49 9.74 6.74 -6.00
CA ALA A 49 9.20 6.61 -4.66
C ALA A 49 10.30 6.75 -3.58
N ASP A 50 11.45 6.08 -3.78
CA ASP A 50 12.60 6.19 -2.88
C ASP A 50 13.12 7.65 -2.80
N ALA A 51 13.16 8.36 -3.95
CA ALA A 51 13.54 9.78 -3.99
C ALA A 51 12.52 10.68 -3.28
N GLN A 52 11.24 10.37 -3.38
CA GLN A 52 10.16 11.09 -2.69
C GLN A 52 10.27 10.92 -1.17
N GLU A 53 10.47 9.69 -0.70
CA GLU A 53 10.70 9.42 0.73
C GLU A 53 11.95 10.14 1.26
N GLU A 54 13.07 10.08 0.50
CA GLU A 54 14.33 10.73 0.88
C GLU A 54 14.17 12.25 0.99
N HIS A 55 13.42 12.87 0.06
CA HIS A 55 13.20 14.32 0.03
C HIS A 55 12.48 14.81 1.31
N PHE A 56 11.55 14.00 1.86
CA PHE A 56 10.77 14.39 3.03
C PHE A 56 11.31 13.84 4.36
N ARG A 57 12.45 13.19 4.36
CA ARG A 57 13.09 12.76 5.61
C ARG A 57 13.33 13.95 6.53
N ARG A 58 12.82 13.85 7.76
CA ARG A 58 12.94 14.90 8.80
C ARG A 58 12.34 16.26 8.42
N ALA A 59 11.57 16.31 7.34
CA ALA A 59 10.90 17.54 6.95
C ALA A 59 9.74 17.86 7.92
N PRO A 60 9.42 19.15 8.12
CA PRO A 60 8.16 19.52 8.74
C PRO A 60 6.97 18.99 7.93
N MET A 61 5.91 18.54 8.63
CA MET A 61 4.71 18.02 7.96
C MET A 61 4.07 19.07 7.05
N GLN A 62 4.15 20.35 7.42
CA GLN A 62 3.66 21.47 6.57
C GLN A 62 4.46 21.67 5.28
N ALA A 63 5.68 21.12 5.17
CA ALA A 63 6.42 21.09 3.90
C ALA A 63 5.81 20.10 2.89
N ILE A 64 5.11 19.07 3.38
CA ILE A 64 4.32 18.17 2.54
C ILE A 64 3.05 18.90 2.09
N HIS A 65 2.27 19.42 3.04
CA HIS A 65 1.08 20.22 2.73
C HIS A 65 0.72 21.14 3.92
N PRO A 66 0.35 22.42 3.64
CA PRO A 66 0.05 23.40 4.70
C PRO A 66 -1.12 23.03 5.62
N SER A 67 -2.05 22.17 5.18
CA SER A 67 -3.18 21.72 6.01
C SER A 67 -2.81 20.67 7.07
N LEU A 68 -1.61 20.09 6.98
CA LEU A 68 -1.16 19.13 7.98
C LEU A 68 -0.81 19.85 9.28
N LYS A 69 -1.08 19.19 10.41
CA LYS A 69 -0.75 19.70 11.74
C LYS A 69 0.76 19.93 11.89
N PRO A 70 1.19 20.85 12.79
CA PRO A 70 2.60 20.98 13.15
C PRO A 70 3.19 19.66 13.61
N GLY A 71 4.34 19.30 13.03
CA GLY A 71 5.02 18.04 13.31
C GLY A 71 6.17 17.81 12.35
N ILE A 72 6.84 16.68 12.51
CA ILE A 72 8.05 16.30 11.75
C ILE A 72 7.93 14.86 11.27
N VAL A 73 8.33 14.56 10.04
CA VAL A 73 8.52 13.19 9.54
C VAL A 73 9.68 12.54 10.33
N LYS A 74 9.36 11.61 11.22
CA LYS A 74 10.36 10.92 12.05
C LYS A 74 10.71 9.53 11.60
N GLN A 75 9.83 8.89 10.83
CA GLN A 75 10.03 7.52 10.38
C GLN A 75 9.63 7.39 8.90
N TRP A 76 10.34 6.56 8.17
CA TRP A 76 10.13 6.31 6.73
C TRP A 76 10.58 4.90 6.37
N GLY A 77 9.90 4.28 5.42
CA GLY A 77 10.23 2.95 4.89
C GLY A 77 10.31 1.86 5.97
N GLN A 78 9.49 1.94 7.02
CA GLN A 78 9.56 0.99 8.13
C GLN A 78 8.43 -0.04 8.11
N TRP A 79 8.77 -1.23 8.57
CA TRP A 79 7.80 -2.29 8.76
C TRP A 79 6.86 -1.98 9.93
N VAL A 80 5.58 -2.21 9.69
CA VAL A 80 4.56 -2.24 10.73
C VAL A 80 3.83 -3.58 10.67
N LYS A 81 3.57 -4.15 11.86
CA LYS A 81 2.85 -5.42 12.01
C LYS A 81 1.77 -5.28 13.07
N SER A 82 0.55 -5.69 12.74
CA SER A 82 -0.55 -5.68 13.71
C SER A 82 -0.49 -6.88 14.66
N ALA A 83 -1.13 -6.74 15.81
CA ALA A 83 -1.61 -7.86 16.60
C ALA A 83 -2.55 -8.75 15.74
N PRO A 84 -2.90 -9.98 16.20
CA PRO A 84 -3.92 -10.76 15.52
C PRO A 84 -5.21 -9.97 15.32
N ILE A 85 -5.76 -10.08 14.11
CA ILE A 85 -6.97 -9.35 13.73
C ILE A 85 -8.18 -9.99 14.42
N THR A 86 -9.04 -9.16 15.01
CA THR A 86 -10.30 -9.59 15.60
C THR A 86 -11.46 -9.20 14.68
N ILE A 87 -12.26 -10.18 14.24
CA ILE A 87 -13.45 -10.00 13.42
C ILE A 87 -14.66 -10.48 14.23
N ASN A 88 -15.65 -9.63 14.39
CA ASN A 88 -16.90 -9.95 15.12
C ASN A 88 -16.66 -10.51 16.53
N GLY A 89 -15.62 -10.02 17.23
CA GLY A 89 -15.22 -10.47 18.56
C GLY A 89 -14.39 -11.75 18.60
N PHE A 90 -14.05 -12.36 17.46
CA PHE A 90 -13.21 -13.54 17.37
C PHE A 90 -11.82 -13.20 16.85
N GLU A 91 -10.80 -13.59 17.58
CA GLU A 91 -9.41 -13.44 17.15
C GLU A 91 -9.12 -14.42 16.00
N THR A 92 -8.57 -13.92 14.93
CA THR A 92 -8.12 -14.70 13.78
C THR A 92 -6.62 -15.01 13.89
N ARG A 93 -6.11 -15.92 13.07
CA ARG A 93 -4.65 -16.14 12.95
C ARG A 93 -3.94 -15.06 12.13
N TRP A 94 -4.69 -14.21 11.46
CA TRP A 94 -4.15 -13.24 10.50
C TRP A 94 -3.68 -11.98 11.19
N LYS A 95 -2.56 -11.46 10.69
CA LYS A 95 -1.98 -10.17 11.07
C LYS A 95 -1.74 -9.35 9.80
N ILE A 96 -1.81 -8.04 9.89
CA ILE A 96 -1.38 -7.16 8.81
C ILE A 96 0.14 -6.98 8.92
N LEU A 97 0.85 -7.00 7.79
CA LEU A 97 2.27 -6.71 7.71
C LEU A 97 2.54 -5.90 6.44
N GLY A 98 3.11 -4.71 6.60
CA GLY A 98 3.47 -3.83 5.48
C GLY A 98 4.59 -2.87 5.83
N ILE A 99 5.01 -2.11 4.82
CA ILE A 99 5.94 -1.00 4.96
C ILE A 99 5.17 0.27 4.64
N TYR A 100 5.13 1.23 5.57
CA TYR A 100 4.62 2.56 5.28
C TYR A 100 5.75 3.45 4.75
N ASP A 101 5.41 4.43 3.91
CA ASP A 101 6.41 5.28 3.28
C ASP A 101 6.89 6.36 4.25
N LEU A 102 6.00 7.23 4.75
CA LEU A 102 6.36 8.28 5.68
C LEU A 102 5.42 8.30 6.89
N LEU A 103 5.96 8.50 8.09
CA LEU A 103 5.21 8.69 9.32
C LEU A 103 5.63 9.99 10.00
N GLY A 104 4.71 10.95 10.03
CA GLY A 104 4.85 12.20 10.72
C GLY A 104 4.41 12.08 12.17
N HIS A 105 5.19 12.68 13.10
CA HIS A 105 4.82 12.81 14.50
C HIS A 105 4.40 14.24 14.75
N TYR A 106 3.17 14.42 15.17
CA TYR A 106 2.60 15.71 15.51
C TYR A 106 2.93 16.14 16.93
N GLU A 107 2.86 17.45 17.19
CA GLU A 107 3.12 18.00 18.51
C GLU A 107 2.09 17.60 19.55
N ASP A 108 0.86 17.21 19.12
CA ASP A 108 -0.21 16.71 19.98
C ASP A 108 -0.04 15.23 20.38
N GLY A 109 1.07 14.59 20.00
CA GLY A 109 1.37 13.20 20.30
C GLY A 109 0.73 12.18 19.36
N THR A 110 -0.06 12.63 18.39
CA THR A 110 -0.61 11.76 17.34
C THR A 110 0.35 11.61 16.16
N VAL A 111 0.04 10.72 15.23
CA VAL A 111 0.82 10.53 14.02
C VAL A 111 -0.02 10.72 12.75
N GLY A 112 0.67 11.05 11.65
CA GLY A 112 0.10 11.13 10.31
C GLY A 112 0.80 10.18 9.36
N ILE A 113 0.03 9.42 8.58
CA ILE A 113 0.53 8.49 7.56
C ILE A 113 0.49 9.19 6.21
N ILE A 114 1.62 9.19 5.51
CA ILE A 114 1.74 9.68 4.14
C ILE A 114 2.24 8.54 3.27
N ASP A 115 1.43 8.16 2.30
CA ASP A 115 1.75 7.11 1.34
C ASP A 115 2.18 7.78 0.01
N CYS A 116 3.41 7.49 -0.40
CA CYS A 116 4.05 8.10 -1.55
C CYS A 116 3.62 7.42 -2.84
N LYS A 117 3.15 8.19 -3.81
CA LYS A 117 2.71 7.68 -5.11
C LYS A 117 3.34 8.46 -6.25
N VAL A 118 3.66 7.74 -7.30
CA VAL A 118 4.03 8.32 -8.59
C VAL A 118 2.90 8.05 -9.57
N SER A 119 2.39 9.07 -10.22
CA SER A 119 1.26 8.96 -11.15
C SER A 119 1.52 9.77 -12.41
N ASP A 120 0.96 9.33 -13.51
CA ASP A 120 0.89 10.05 -14.79
C ASP A 120 -0.44 10.80 -14.99
N SER A 121 -1.39 10.61 -14.05
CA SER A 121 -2.74 11.16 -14.13
C SER A 121 -3.01 12.15 -12.99
N ASP A 122 -3.98 13.03 -13.21
CA ASP A 122 -4.49 13.97 -12.21
C ASP A 122 -5.68 13.41 -11.41
N ARG A 123 -5.91 12.09 -11.46
CA ARG A 123 -7.01 11.46 -10.74
C ARG A 123 -6.75 11.50 -9.24
N ASP A 124 -7.78 11.90 -8.51
CA ASP A 124 -7.84 11.66 -7.08
C ASP A 124 -8.04 10.15 -6.85
N ASN A 125 -7.02 9.51 -6.35
CA ASN A 125 -7.05 8.07 -6.03
C ASN A 125 -7.25 7.83 -4.52
N GLY A 126 -7.64 8.84 -3.73
CA GLY A 126 -7.78 8.76 -2.28
C GLY A 126 -8.69 7.61 -1.85
N ALA A 127 -9.90 7.53 -2.40
CA ALA A 127 -10.85 6.46 -2.08
C ALA A 127 -10.33 5.06 -2.45
N PHE A 128 -9.56 4.95 -3.54
CA PHE A 128 -8.98 3.67 -3.96
C PHE A 128 -7.90 3.16 -3.00
N TYR A 129 -7.06 4.07 -2.45
CA TYR A 129 -5.99 3.72 -1.53
C TYR A 129 -6.39 3.77 -0.05
N ALA A 130 -7.60 4.27 0.27
CA ALA A 130 -8.07 4.35 1.65
C ALA A 130 -7.95 3.03 2.43
N PRO A 131 -8.31 1.84 1.89
CA PRO A 131 -8.15 0.58 2.61
C PRO A 131 -6.69 0.23 2.94
N GLN A 132 -5.74 0.61 2.08
CA GLN A 132 -4.31 0.42 2.34
C GLN A 132 -3.82 1.30 3.49
N LEU A 133 -4.23 2.58 3.50
CA LEU A 133 -3.88 3.53 4.54
C LEU A 133 -4.51 3.15 5.89
N GLU A 134 -5.77 2.72 5.88
CA GLU A 134 -6.44 2.20 7.08
C GLU A 134 -5.73 0.95 7.64
N ALA A 135 -5.20 0.07 6.79
CA ALA A 135 -4.42 -1.08 7.24
C ALA A 135 -3.13 -0.67 7.96
N TYR A 136 -2.46 0.39 7.50
CA TYR A 136 -1.33 0.96 8.24
C TYR A 136 -1.79 1.59 9.55
N ALA A 137 -2.87 2.38 9.54
CA ALA A 137 -3.42 3.00 10.73
C ALA A 137 -3.81 1.94 11.78
N TYR A 138 -4.55 0.91 11.38
CA TYR A 138 -4.91 -0.22 12.24
C TYR A 138 -3.66 -0.88 12.85
N SER A 139 -2.62 -1.10 12.05
CA SER A 139 -1.39 -1.75 12.52
C SER A 139 -0.59 -0.89 13.49
N LEU A 140 -0.60 0.45 13.32
CA LEU A 140 0.03 1.39 14.23
C LEU A 140 -0.73 1.54 15.54
N GLU A 141 -2.06 1.49 15.48
CA GLU A 141 -2.95 1.58 16.65
C GLU A 141 -3.05 0.24 17.41
N ASN A 142 -2.85 -0.89 16.73
CA ASN A 142 -2.90 -2.25 17.29
C ASN A 142 -1.63 -3.04 16.97
N PRO A 143 -0.45 -2.60 17.43
CA PRO A 143 0.82 -3.23 17.03
C PRO A 143 1.00 -4.61 17.65
N ASP A 144 1.68 -5.53 16.93
CA ASP A 144 2.10 -6.84 17.45
C ASP A 144 3.06 -6.68 18.65
N ARG A 145 3.85 -5.61 18.65
CA ARG A 145 4.81 -5.27 19.71
C ARG A 145 4.97 -3.75 19.83
N GLY A 146 5.29 -3.30 21.01
CA GLY A 146 5.55 -1.89 21.28
C GLY A 146 4.31 -1.14 21.76
N LYS A 147 4.39 0.19 21.67
CA LYS A 147 3.28 1.07 22.07
C LYS A 147 2.46 1.45 20.85
N PRO A 148 1.15 1.55 20.97
CA PRO A 148 0.30 2.06 19.90
C PRO A 148 0.59 3.53 19.61
N PHE A 149 0.44 3.92 18.36
CA PHE A 149 0.46 5.30 17.90
C PHE A 149 -0.96 5.69 17.45
N PRO A 150 -1.60 6.68 18.08
CA PRO A 150 -2.90 7.17 17.64
C PRO A 150 -2.75 7.91 16.31
N VAL A 151 -3.43 7.44 15.27
CA VAL A 151 -3.36 8.02 13.93
C VAL A 151 -4.46 9.09 13.77
N SER A 152 -4.08 10.33 13.51
CA SER A 152 -4.99 11.45 13.37
C SER A 152 -5.14 11.98 11.94
N SER A 153 -4.29 11.54 11.02
CA SER A 153 -4.40 11.88 9.60
C SER A 153 -3.79 10.81 8.71
N MET A 154 -4.33 10.71 7.51
CA MET A 154 -3.80 9.88 6.43
C MET A 154 -3.90 10.64 5.11
N GLY A 155 -3.00 10.36 4.18
CA GLY A 155 -3.07 10.96 2.85
C GLY A 155 -2.07 10.36 1.87
N LEU A 156 -2.31 10.68 0.61
CA LEU A 156 -1.42 10.34 -0.49
C LEU A 156 -0.57 11.55 -0.84
N LEU A 157 0.71 11.34 -1.03
CA LEU A 157 1.61 12.33 -1.60
C LEU A 157 1.95 11.89 -3.03
N ILE A 158 1.35 12.56 -3.99
CA ILE A 158 1.44 12.17 -5.41
C ILE A 158 2.44 13.06 -6.12
N TRP A 159 3.48 12.43 -6.70
CA TRP A 159 4.37 13.10 -7.65
C TRP A 159 3.98 12.73 -9.07
N LYS A 160 3.77 13.76 -9.90
CA LYS A 160 3.54 13.66 -11.34
C LYS A 160 4.71 14.28 -12.08
N LEU A 161 5.29 13.55 -13.02
CA LEU A 161 6.37 14.07 -13.84
C LEU A 161 5.87 15.26 -14.67
N ALA A 162 6.56 16.40 -14.54
CA ALA A 162 6.21 17.66 -15.21
C ALA A 162 7.07 17.91 -16.47
N GLY A 163 8.07 17.07 -16.71
CA GLY A 163 8.96 17.16 -17.86
C GLY A 163 10.44 17.22 -17.48
N VAL A 164 11.29 17.41 -18.47
CA VAL A 164 12.72 17.59 -18.26
C VAL A 164 13.00 19.05 -17.90
N THR A 165 13.72 19.26 -16.80
CA THR A 165 14.17 20.59 -16.40
C THR A 165 15.62 20.78 -16.87
N GLU A 166 15.93 21.99 -17.39
CA GLU A 166 17.32 22.41 -17.59
C GLU A 166 17.96 22.58 -16.21
N THR A 167 18.85 21.66 -15.89
CA THR A 167 19.63 21.76 -14.66
C THR A 167 20.77 22.74 -14.88
N ARG A 168 21.01 23.66 -13.94
CA ARG A 168 22.19 24.53 -13.99
C ARG A 168 23.43 23.62 -14.05
N GLN A 169 24.23 23.81 -15.09
CA GLN A 169 25.44 22.99 -15.38
C GLN A 169 26.45 22.89 -14.23
N SER A 170 26.28 23.70 -13.18
CA SER A 170 27.18 23.70 -12.01
C SER A 170 26.90 22.63 -10.96
N GLU A 171 25.76 21.93 -11.03
CA GLU A 171 25.35 21.00 -9.97
C GLU A 171 25.32 19.54 -10.40
N LEU A 172 25.39 19.23 -11.69
CA LEU A 172 25.36 17.88 -12.22
C LEU A 172 26.52 17.65 -13.22
N ALA A 173 26.91 16.38 -13.37
CA ALA A 173 27.88 15.98 -14.40
C ALA A 173 27.39 16.44 -15.78
N SER A 174 28.31 16.75 -16.69
CA SER A 174 28.10 17.44 -17.98
C SER A 174 27.05 16.86 -18.94
N ASN A 175 26.45 15.70 -18.62
CA ASN A 175 25.42 15.01 -19.41
C ASN A 175 24.20 14.60 -18.56
N SER A 176 23.93 15.26 -17.44
CA SER A 176 22.82 14.94 -16.56
C SER A 176 21.64 15.88 -16.82
N HIS A 177 20.43 15.31 -16.84
CA HIS A 177 19.18 16.05 -16.92
C HIS A 177 18.37 15.80 -15.66
N GLY A 178 17.66 16.83 -15.18
CA GLY A 178 16.70 16.71 -14.07
C GLY A 178 15.29 16.50 -14.58
N PHE A 179 14.46 15.87 -13.76
CA PHE A 179 13.02 15.81 -13.98
C PHE A 179 12.32 16.73 -12.99
N GLY A 180 11.46 17.63 -13.49
CA GLY A 180 10.52 18.36 -12.67
C GLY A 180 9.37 17.44 -12.25
N VAL A 181 8.87 17.65 -11.04
CA VAL A 181 7.66 16.98 -10.55
C VAL A 181 6.66 18.00 -10.05
N ASN A 182 5.38 17.78 -10.36
CA ASN A 182 4.28 18.45 -9.69
C ASN A 182 3.87 17.59 -8.50
N GLN A 183 3.73 18.24 -7.34
CA GLN A 183 3.32 17.58 -6.11
C GLN A 183 1.86 17.87 -5.82
N ASN A 184 1.11 16.84 -5.48
CA ASN A 184 -0.24 16.96 -4.96
C ASN A 184 -0.39 16.12 -3.69
N TYR A 185 -1.04 16.69 -2.66
CA TYR A 185 -1.42 15.97 -1.45
C TYR A 185 -2.92 15.76 -1.44
N VAL A 186 -3.33 14.51 -1.30
CA VAL A 186 -4.74 14.11 -1.24
C VAL A 186 -5.01 13.60 0.18
N PRO A 187 -5.74 14.34 1.02
CA PRO A 187 -6.15 13.86 2.33
C PRO A 187 -7.11 12.68 2.15
N VAL A 188 -6.96 11.67 3.01
CA VAL A 188 -7.84 10.50 3.03
C VAL A 188 -8.50 10.43 4.39
N GLU A 189 -9.82 10.46 4.40
CA GLU A 189 -10.60 10.33 5.63
C GLU A 189 -10.60 8.88 6.12
N ARG A 190 -10.68 8.72 7.44
CA ARG A 190 -10.81 7.43 8.10
C ARG A 190 -12.21 6.87 7.90
N ASP A 191 -12.31 5.59 7.51
CA ASP A 191 -13.53 4.80 7.51
C ASP A 191 -13.25 3.40 8.05
N THR A 192 -13.16 3.33 9.37
CA THR A 192 -12.83 2.09 10.08
C THR A 192 -13.88 1.00 9.86
N ASP A 193 -15.17 1.36 9.73
CA ASP A 193 -16.23 0.39 9.52
C ASP A 193 -16.14 -0.24 8.14
N GLN A 194 -15.92 0.56 7.10
CA GLN A 194 -15.70 0.07 5.75
C GLN A 194 -14.41 -0.79 5.69
N PHE A 195 -13.34 -0.33 6.33
CA PHE A 195 -12.09 -1.08 6.41
C PHE A 195 -12.28 -2.45 7.06
N MET A 196 -12.96 -2.53 8.20
CA MET A 196 -13.22 -3.80 8.89
C MET A 196 -14.08 -4.74 8.05
N SER A 197 -15.06 -4.21 7.32
CA SER A 197 -15.87 -5.00 6.38
C SER A 197 -15.03 -5.59 5.23
N LEU A 198 -14.12 -4.80 4.65
CA LEU A 198 -13.20 -5.28 3.61
C LEU A 198 -12.20 -6.30 4.15
N LEU A 199 -11.74 -6.12 5.38
CA LEU A 199 -10.84 -7.04 6.05
C LEU A 199 -11.51 -8.39 6.34
N GLU A 200 -12.77 -8.38 6.77
CA GLU A 200 -13.61 -9.57 6.93
C GLU A 200 -13.82 -10.29 5.58
N GLU A 201 -14.14 -9.55 4.53
CA GLU A 201 -14.28 -10.10 3.17
C GLU A 201 -12.99 -10.77 2.69
N LEU A 202 -11.83 -10.12 2.91
CA LEU A 202 -10.54 -10.67 2.55
C LEU A 202 -10.26 -11.97 3.31
N ILE A 203 -10.42 -11.95 4.65
CA ILE A 203 -10.17 -13.12 5.50
C ILE A 203 -11.13 -14.27 5.12
N THR A 204 -12.40 -13.99 4.92
CA THR A 204 -13.39 -14.98 4.46
C THR A 204 -12.99 -15.58 3.10
N THR A 205 -12.51 -14.74 2.19
CA THR A 205 -12.05 -15.17 0.87
C THR A 205 -10.85 -16.13 0.98
N ILE A 206 -9.84 -15.78 1.76
CA ILE A 206 -8.62 -16.61 1.87
C ILE A 206 -8.83 -17.86 2.74
N GLU A 207 -9.72 -17.81 3.75
CA GLU A 207 -10.02 -18.99 4.57
C GLU A 207 -10.96 -19.98 3.85
N GLY A 208 -11.79 -19.51 2.99
CA GLY A 208 -12.74 -20.31 2.22
C GLY A 208 -12.09 -21.28 1.23
N GLY A 209 -12.92 -21.93 0.45
CA GLY A 209 -12.49 -22.72 -0.71
C GLY A 209 -11.99 -21.81 -1.84
N MET A 210 -11.26 -22.40 -2.81
CA MET A 210 -10.76 -21.63 -3.96
C MET A 210 -11.92 -20.98 -4.73
N PRO A 211 -11.95 -19.64 -4.86
CA PRO A 211 -13.00 -18.94 -5.58
C PRO A 211 -12.99 -19.24 -7.09
N LYS A 212 -14.09 -18.95 -7.75
CA LYS A 212 -14.13 -18.94 -9.22
C LYS A 212 -13.21 -17.83 -9.75
N SER A 213 -12.68 -18.03 -10.97
CA SER A 213 -11.92 -16.98 -11.66
C SER A 213 -12.79 -15.73 -11.89
N GLY A 214 -12.21 -14.56 -11.75
CA GLY A 214 -12.83 -13.34 -12.22
C GLY A 214 -13.01 -13.40 -13.75
N ALA A 215 -14.16 -12.99 -14.26
CA ALA A 215 -14.48 -13.08 -15.71
C ALA A 215 -13.44 -12.33 -16.57
N GLU A 216 -12.97 -11.18 -16.11
CA GLU A 216 -12.01 -10.33 -16.83
C GLU A 216 -10.57 -10.49 -16.32
N CYS A 217 -10.27 -11.52 -15.52
CA CYS A 217 -8.94 -11.73 -15.00
C CYS A 217 -7.99 -12.30 -16.05
N ASN A 218 -7.16 -11.48 -16.63
CA ASN A 218 -6.18 -11.88 -17.65
C ASN A 218 -5.26 -13.02 -17.20
N VAL A 219 -4.91 -13.09 -15.92
CA VAL A 219 -4.08 -14.16 -15.35
C VAL A 219 -4.82 -15.48 -15.38
N CYS A 220 -6.06 -15.51 -14.89
CA CYS A 220 -6.87 -16.73 -14.90
C CYS A 220 -7.19 -17.18 -16.31
N ASN A 221 -7.55 -16.24 -17.21
CA ASN A 221 -7.85 -16.53 -18.60
C ASN A 221 -6.63 -17.09 -19.34
N TYR A 222 -5.43 -16.50 -19.12
CA TYR A 222 -4.18 -17.03 -19.66
C TYR A 222 -3.90 -18.46 -19.17
N LEU A 223 -4.05 -18.72 -17.88
CA LEU A 223 -3.78 -20.06 -17.30
C LEU A 223 -4.78 -21.11 -17.83
N ILE A 224 -6.05 -20.74 -18.05
CA ILE A 224 -7.05 -21.62 -18.62
C ILE A 224 -6.69 -21.92 -20.09
N ALA A 225 -6.47 -20.87 -20.89
CA ALA A 225 -6.12 -21.03 -22.29
C ALA A 225 -4.83 -21.85 -22.49
N ARG A 226 -3.81 -21.62 -21.64
CA ARG A 226 -2.57 -22.41 -21.69
C ARG A 226 -2.80 -23.89 -21.39
N ALA A 227 -3.69 -24.21 -20.44
CA ALA A 227 -4.00 -25.60 -20.11
C ALA A 227 -4.72 -26.34 -21.27
N GLU A 228 -5.37 -25.60 -22.17
CA GLU A 228 -6.04 -26.15 -23.36
C GLU A 228 -5.08 -26.36 -24.54
N LEU A 229 -3.86 -25.80 -24.48
CA LEU A 229 -2.88 -25.90 -25.58
C LEU A 229 -2.04 -27.16 -25.57
N ASP A 230 -2.21 -28.03 -24.56
CA ASP A 230 -1.47 -29.33 -24.43
C ASP A 230 0.04 -29.18 -24.68
N ILE A 231 0.63 -28.08 -24.19
CA ILE A 231 2.06 -27.82 -24.33
C ILE A 231 2.75 -28.47 -23.12
N ASP A 232 3.43 -29.58 -23.37
CA ASP A 232 4.36 -30.26 -22.46
C ASP A 232 5.57 -29.40 -22.08
#